data_dcd90b86ee60a523676fb6c1ee659469
#
_entry.id   dcd90b86ee60a523676fb6c1ee659469
#
_cell.length_a   1.000
_cell.length_b   1.000
_cell.length_c   1.000
_cell.angle_alpha   90.00
_cell.angle_beta   90.00
_cell.angle_gamma   90.00
#
_symmetry.space_group_name_H-M   'P 1'
#
loop_
_entity.id
_entity.type
_entity.pdbx_description
1 polymer ?
#
loop_
_entity_poly.entity_id
_entity_poly.type
_entity_poly.pdbx_seq_one_letter_code
_entity_poly.pdbx_strand_id
1 'polypeptide(L)'
;MFDLNITHEVNELLKQVRKGLRNKGYKESKSRTNRYIGTIHLNYITEYFIKGNLVFEIERDLSNSTITTRLHYNGKEHKEIRLADILSLA
;
A
#
# COMPACT_ATOMS: atom_id res chain seq x y z
N MET A 1 -12.28 7.74 4.22
CA MET A 1 -11.02 7.84 3.46
C MET A 1 -9.83 7.80 4.42
N PHE A 2 -8.85 6.98 4.15
CA PHE A 2 -7.75 6.72 5.10
C PHE A 2 -6.39 7.12 4.54
N ASP A 3 -6.37 8.11 3.65
CA ASP A 3 -5.12 8.61 3.08
C ASP A 3 -4.28 9.27 4.18
N LEU A 4 -2.99 8.92 4.19
CA LEU A 4 -2.04 9.48 5.12
C LEU A 4 -1.01 10.32 4.36
N ASN A 5 -0.62 11.44 4.94
CA ASN A 5 0.54 12.17 4.43
C ASN A 5 1.82 11.38 4.70
N ILE A 6 2.74 11.39 3.73
CA ILE A 6 4.03 10.72 3.88
C ILE A 6 4.91 11.58 4.80
N THR A 7 5.06 11.13 6.04
CA THR A 7 5.91 11.74 7.05
C THR A 7 7.01 10.76 7.45
N HIS A 8 7.94 11.19 8.28
CA HIS A 8 8.96 10.29 8.82
C HIS A 8 8.32 9.15 9.62
N GLU A 9 7.33 9.45 10.45
CA GLU A 9 6.62 8.46 11.28
C GLU A 9 5.86 7.46 10.40
N VAL A 10 5.22 7.93 9.35
CA VAL A 10 4.52 7.04 8.40
C VAL A 10 5.51 6.15 7.67
N ASN A 11 6.67 6.66 7.26
CA ASN A 11 7.71 5.85 6.64
C ASN A 11 8.24 4.78 7.59
N GLU A 12 8.43 5.10 8.86
CA GLU A 12 8.87 4.11 9.85
C GLU A 12 7.79 3.04 10.08
N LEU A 13 6.53 3.43 10.16
CA LEU A 13 5.43 2.48 10.25
C LEU A 13 5.37 1.57 9.02
N LEU A 14 5.57 2.14 7.83
CA LEU A 14 5.57 1.37 6.59
C LEU A 14 6.69 0.32 6.58
N LYS A 15 7.88 0.65 7.07
CA LYS A 15 8.98 -0.32 7.21
C LYS A 15 8.59 -1.47 8.14
N GLN A 16 7.97 -1.16 9.28
CA GLN A 16 7.51 -2.17 10.22
C GLN A 16 6.43 -3.07 9.62
N VAL A 17 5.49 -2.49 8.88
CA VAL A 17 4.44 -3.23 8.20
C VAL A 17 5.03 -4.19 7.15
N ARG A 18 5.95 -3.71 6.32
CA ARG A 18 6.62 -4.56 5.32
C ARG A 18 7.34 -5.73 5.97
N LYS A 19 8.11 -5.46 7.02
CA LYS A 19 8.83 -6.50 7.75
C LYS A 19 7.88 -7.51 8.36
N GLY A 20 6.82 -7.05 8.99
CA GLY A 20 5.81 -7.92 9.59
C GLY A 20 5.10 -8.81 8.58
N LEU A 21 4.76 -8.27 7.41
CA LEU A 21 4.15 -9.05 6.33
C LEU A 21 5.10 -10.11 5.77
N ARG A 22 6.37 -9.76 5.56
CA ARG A 22 7.39 -10.73 5.15
C ARG A 22 7.53 -11.86 6.17
N ASN A 23 7.58 -11.52 7.45
CA ASN A 23 7.69 -12.50 8.53
C ASN A 23 6.47 -13.42 8.60
N LYS A 24 5.31 -12.97 8.15
CA LYS A 24 4.09 -13.78 8.08
C LYS A 24 3.98 -14.59 6.79
N GLY A 25 4.98 -14.52 5.90
CA GLY A 25 5.02 -15.31 4.68
C GLY A 25 4.33 -14.69 3.48
N TYR A 26 4.05 -13.39 3.49
CA TYR A 26 3.48 -12.69 2.34
C TYR A 26 4.54 -12.50 1.26
N LYS A 27 4.14 -12.73 0.01
CA LYS A 27 4.97 -12.46 -1.17
C LYS A 27 4.74 -11.04 -1.64
N GLU A 28 5.79 -10.40 -2.11
CA GLU A 28 5.76 -9.01 -2.56
C GLU A 28 5.74 -8.90 -4.07
N SER A 29 4.97 -7.93 -4.57
CA SER A 29 5.03 -7.47 -5.94
C SER A 29 4.99 -5.94 -5.93
N LYS A 30 5.64 -5.29 -6.87
CA LYS A 30 5.75 -3.84 -6.91
C LYS A 30 5.59 -3.34 -8.33
N SER A 31 4.82 -2.27 -8.49
CA SER A 31 4.67 -1.58 -9.76
C SER A 31 4.87 -0.09 -9.58
N ARG A 32 5.27 0.59 -10.65
CA ARG A 32 5.45 2.02 -10.66
C ARG A 32 4.79 2.63 -11.89
N THR A 33 4.05 3.70 -11.67
CA THR A 33 3.50 4.55 -12.73
C THR A 33 4.15 5.92 -12.61
N ASN A 34 4.77 6.39 -13.70
CA ASN A 34 5.38 7.71 -13.76
C ASN A 34 5.18 8.27 -15.17
N ARG A 35 4.11 9.02 -15.35
CA ARG A 35 3.74 9.57 -16.66
C ARG A 35 2.91 10.84 -16.52
N TYR A 36 2.81 11.59 -17.61
CA TYR A 36 1.95 12.76 -17.70
C TYR A 36 0.73 12.46 -18.55
N ILE A 37 -0.42 13.00 -18.13
CA ILE A 37 -1.64 13.09 -18.94
C ILE A 37 -1.96 14.60 -19.02
N GLY A 38 -1.61 15.23 -20.15
CA GLY A 38 -1.64 16.68 -20.24
C GLY A 38 -0.66 17.32 -19.26
N THR A 39 -1.17 18.12 -18.34
CA THR A 39 -0.37 18.74 -17.28
C THR A 39 -0.38 17.95 -15.96
N ILE A 40 -1.13 16.84 -15.92
CA ILE A 40 -1.26 16.02 -14.72
C ILE A 40 -0.11 15.02 -14.68
N HIS A 41 0.66 15.04 -13.59
CA HIS A 41 1.73 14.07 -13.34
C HIS A 41 1.20 12.92 -12.48
N LEU A 42 1.16 11.72 -13.06
CA LEU A 42 0.84 10.49 -12.34
C LEU A 42 2.15 9.84 -11.91
N ASN A 43 2.38 9.81 -10.60
CA ASN A 43 3.61 9.27 -10.03
C ASN A 43 3.28 8.44 -8.80
N TYR A 44 3.03 7.14 -9.02
CA TYR A 44 2.61 6.20 -8.00
C TYR A 44 3.58 5.05 -7.89
N ILE A 45 3.79 4.56 -6.68
CA ILE A 45 4.41 3.26 -6.42
C ILE A 45 3.39 2.42 -5.67
N THR A 46 3.02 1.27 -6.24
CA THR A 46 2.07 0.36 -5.64
C THR A 46 2.77 -0.92 -5.25
N GLU A 47 2.63 -1.31 -4.00
CA GLU A 47 3.18 -2.54 -3.45
C GLU A 47 2.02 -3.48 -3.12
N TYR A 48 2.17 -4.75 -3.48
CA TYR A 48 1.20 -5.80 -3.17
C TYR A 48 1.87 -6.84 -2.31
N PHE A 49 1.20 -7.22 -1.23
CA PHE A 49 1.64 -8.30 -0.34
C PHE A 49 0.58 -9.38 -0.39
N ILE A 50 0.94 -10.56 -0.88
CA ILE A 50 0.00 -11.59 -1.29
C ILE A 50 0.23 -12.87 -0.48
N LYS A 51 -0.86 -13.37 0.11
CA LYS A 51 -0.86 -14.66 0.79
C LYS A 51 -2.25 -15.31 0.67
N GLY A 52 -2.34 -16.39 -0.12
CA GLY A 52 -3.63 -17.03 -0.37
C GLY A 52 -4.60 -16.07 -1.06
N ASN A 53 -5.77 -15.88 -0.46
CA ASN A 53 -6.81 -15.00 -0.98
C ASN A 53 -6.70 -13.55 -0.49
N LEU A 54 -5.71 -13.25 0.34
CA LEU A 54 -5.51 -11.92 0.89
C LEU A 54 -4.42 -11.18 0.11
N VAL A 55 -4.72 -9.95 -0.28
CA VAL A 55 -3.76 -9.05 -0.91
C VAL A 55 -3.84 -7.71 -0.20
N PHE A 56 -2.75 -7.29 0.41
CA PHE A 56 -2.63 -5.93 0.95
C PHE A 56 -1.97 -5.05 -0.10
N GLU A 57 -2.65 -3.99 -0.48
CA GLU A 57 -2.15 -3.02 -1.44
C GLU A 57 -1.74 -1.75 -0.71
N ILE A 58 -0.51 -1.29 -0.95
CA ILE A 58 0.00 -0.03 -0.41
C ILE A 58 0.35 0.86 -1.60
N GLU A 59 -0.43 1.89 -1.81
CA GLU A 59 -0.23 2.84 -2.90
C GLU A 59 0.35 4.14 -2.35
N ARG A 60 1.54 4.51 -2.85
CA ARG A 60 2.17 5.79 -2.51
C ARG A 60 2.03 6.72 -3.69
N ASP A 61 1.30 7.81 -3.50
CA ASP A 61 1.20 8.90 -4.46
C ASP A 61 2.34 9.90 -4.18
N LEU A 62 3.38 9.86 -5.00
CA LEU A 62 4.56 10.69 -4.79
C LEU A 62 4.32 12.15 -5.20
N SER A 63 3.35 12.42 -6.07
CA SER A 63 2.99 13.77 -6.45
C SER A 63 2.28 14.53 -5.33
N ASN A 64 1.44 13.81 -4.56
CA ASN A 64 0.67 14.38 -3.45
C ASN A 64 1.24 14.02 -2.09
N SER A 65 2.30 13.21 -2.04
CA SER A 65 2.93 12.73 -0.81
C SER A 65 1.94 12.06 0.14
N THR A 66 1.11 11.15 -0.39
CA THR A 66 0.11 10.41 0.38
C THR A 66 0.25 8.91 0.22
N ILE A 67 -0.26 8.17 1.20
CA ILE A 67 -0.33 6.71 1.18
C ILE A 67 -1.79 6.30 1.36
N THR A 68 -2.24 5.39 0.50
CA THR A 68 -3.55 4.74 0.62
C THR A 68 -3.33 3.23 0.72
N THR A 69 -4.01 2.59 1.65
CA THR A 69 -3.92 1.15 1.86
C THR A 69 -5.27 0.48 1.66
N ARG A 70 -5.25 -0.68 0.99
CA ARG A 70 -6.46 -1.46 0.73
C ARG A 70 -6.20 -2.93 1.02
N LEU A 71 -7.23 -3.61 1.48
CA LEU A 71 -7.26 -5.06 1.61
C LEU A 71 -8.18 -5.60 0.52
N HIS A 72 -7.63 -6.46 -0.34
CA HIS A 72 -8.39 -7.22 -1.33
C HIS A 72 -8.57 -8.64 -0.81
N TYR A 73 -9.79 -9.14 -0.89
CA TYR A 73 -10.12 -10.49 -0.45
C TYR A 73 -11.05 -11.15 -1.47
N ASN A 74 -10.92 -12.46 -1.60
CA ASN A 74 -11.68 -13.28 -2.56
C ASN A 74 -11.57 -12.83 -4.02
N GLY A 75 -10.53 -12.06 -4.36
CA GLY A 75 -10.22 -11.67 -5.73
C GLY A 75 -11.12 -10.61 -6.36
N LYS A 76 -12.23 -10.24 -5.74
CA LYS A 76 -13.19 -9.29 -6.32
C LYS A 76 -13.54 -8.13 -5.41
N GLU A 77 -13.43 -8.30 -4.12
CA GLU A 77 -13.81 -7.30 -3.14
C GLU A 77 -12.59 -6.65 -2.53
N HIS A 78 -12.70 -5.37 -2.23
CA HIS A 78 -11.65 -4.64 -1.55
C HIS A 78 -12.27 -3.59 -0.62
N LYS A 79 -11.50 -3.21 0.39
CA LYS A 79 -11.85 -2.10 1.27
C LYS A 79 -10.60 -1.31 1.64
N GLU A 80 -10.78 -0.01 1.86
CA GLU A 80 -9.71 0.80 2.43
C GLU A 80 -9.54 0.43 3.90
N ILE A 81 -8.29 0.32 4.32
CA ILE A 81 -7.90 0.05 5.71
C ILE A 81 -6.81 1.03 6.11
N ARG A 82 -6.61 1.19 7.40
CA ARG A 82 -5.50 2.00 7.88
C ARG A 82 -4.21 1.22 7.82
N LEU A 83 -3.10 1.91 7.48
CA LEU A 83 -1.77 1.30 7.46
C LEU A 83 -1.44 0.63 8.80
N ALA A 84 -1.82 1.26 9.91
CA ALA A 84 -1.58 0.73 11.24
C ALA A 84 -2.34 -0.57 11.53
N ASP A 85 -3.39 -0.87 10.79
CA ASP A 85 -4.23 -2.05 11.03
C ASP A 85 -3.81 -3.27 10.20
N ILE A 86 -2.87 -3.12 9.27
CA ILE A 86 -2.47 -4.20 8.37
C ILE A 86 -2.01 -5.44 9.13
N LEU A 87 -1.08 -5.27 10.07
CA LEU A 87 -0.50 -6.42 10.77
C LEU A 87 -1.51 -7.15 11.65
N SER A 88 -2.52 -6.47 12.17
CA SER A 88 -3.58 -7.12 12.95
C SER A 88 -4.55 -7.90 12.05
N LEU A 89 -4.68 -7.50 10.78
CA LEU A 89 -5.54 -8.18 9.81
C LEU A 89 -4.80 -9.31 9.07
N ALA A 90 -3.49 -9.22 9.03
CA ALA A 90 -2.66 -10.22 8.37
C ALA A 90 -2.51 -11.47 9.24
#